data_737ce482e1d44df96f0eb11f6dcebf2d
#
_entry.id   737ce482e1d44df96f0eb11f6dcebf2d
#
_cell.length_a   1.000
_cell.length_b   1.000
_cell.length_c   1.000
_cell.angle_alpha   90.00
_cell.angle_beta   90.00
_cell.angle_gamma   90.00
#
_symmetry.space_group_name_H-M   'P 1'
#
loop_
_entity.id
_entity.type
_entity.pdbx_description
1 polymer ?
#
loop_
_entity_poly.entity_id
_entity_poly.type
_entity_poly.pdbx_seq_one_letter_code
_entity_poly.pdbx_strand_id
1 'polypeptide(L)'
;VHGSRGLGDVYKRQAKINQEIVHPLAKIGDDSPCVYENGIVRSPPGYKEAYKKFITDGWTSLSCDPKYGGQGMPKTVSTFFEEMLSSASLSFKLYSELSIGAYNCILHHADDKIKDKFLPKIVEGKWSGTMCLTESQCGTDLGLIKTKAIKNSDGSFSLTGQKIFITSGDHDLTENIIHLVLAKIPGAPAGTKGISLFLVPKFNVDESGAVGSRNGVSTLSIETKMGIK
;
A
#
# COMPACT_ATOMS: atom_id res chain seq x y z
N VAL A 1 -4.54 -19.42 -26.54
CA VAL A 1 -3.47 -18.83 -27.36
C VAL A 1 -3.48 -17.33 -27.15
N HIS A 2 -2.67 -16.85 -26.21
CA HIS A 2 -2.47 -15.40 -26.08
C HIS A 2 -1.47 -14.99 -27.15
N GLY A 3 -1.97 -14.39 -28.24
CA GLY A 3 -1.13 -13.77 -29.23
C GLY A 3 -0.21 -12.76 -28.55
N SER A 4 1.07 -12.73 -28.94
CA SER A 4 2.05 -11.75 -28.51
C SER A 4 1.55 -10.34 -28.85
N ARG A 5 0.91 -9.67 -27.90
CA ARG A 5 0.55 -8.27 -28.05
C ARG A 5 1.84 -7.47 -27.91
N GLY A 6 2.20 -6.71 -28.93
CA GLY A 6 3.40 -5.87 -28.90
C GLY A 6 3.31 -4.80 -27.81
N LEU A 7 4.45 -4.26 -27.36
CA LEU A 7 4.53 -3.17 -26.37
C LEU A 7 3.62 -1.97 -26.73
N GLY A 8 3.44 -1.69 -28.02
CA GLY A 8 2.52 -0.64 -28.48
C GLY A 8 1.07 -0.85 -28.06
N ASP A 9 0.58 -2.09 -27.99
CA ASP A 9 -0.77 -2.38 -27.51
C ASP A 9 -0.88 -2.23 -25.99
N VAL A 10 0.18 -2.52 -25.25
CA VAL A 10 0.25 -2.29 -23.80
C VAL A 10 0.13 -0.79 -23.52
N TYR A 11 0.94 0.05 -24.18
CA TYR A 11 0.89 1.51 -24.01
C TYR A 11 -0.45 2.13 -24.40
N LYS A 12 -1.08 1.67 -25.48
CA LYS A 12 -2.42 2.13 -25.87
C LYS A 12 -3.48 1.81 -24.80
N ARG A 13 -3.40 0.63 -24.20
CA ARG A 13 -4.30 0.25 -23.09
C ARG A 13 -4.02 1.05 -21.83
N GLN A 14 -2.74 1.29 -21.52
CA GLN A 14 -2.34 2.17 -20.42
C GLN A 14 -2.90 3.58 -20.60
N ALA A 15 -2.75 4.17 -21.78
CA ALA A 15 -3.32 5.47 -22.10
C ALA A 15 -4.84 5.47 -21.94
N LYS A 16 -5.51 4.44 -22.49
CA LYS A 16 -6.98 4.34 -22.47
C LYS A 16 -7.54 4.29 -21.04
N ILE A 17 -7.01 3.43 -20.15
CA ILE A 17 -7.50 3.36 -18.76
C ILE A 17 -7.27 4.68 -18.03
N ASN A 18 -6.13 5.33 -18.28
CA ASN A 18 -5.82 6.60 -17.65
C ASN A 18 -6.74 7.72 -18.12
N GLN A 19 -7.04 7.81 -19.41
CA GLN A 19 -7.92 8.85 -19.97
C GLN A 19 -9.39 8.63 -19.62
N GLU A 20 -9.88 7.40 -19.77
CA GLU A 20 -11.32 7.11 -19.68
C GLU A 20 -11.81 6.84 -18.26
N ILE A 21 -10.93 6.32 -17.36
CA ILE A 21 -11.32 5.88 -16.03
C ILE A 21 -10.65 6.70 -14.95
N VAL A 22 -9.32 6.87 -15.00
CA VAL A 22 -8.58 7.47 -13.89
C VAL A 22 -8.66 9.00 -13.92
N HIS A 23 -8.50 9.63 -15.07
CA HIS A 23 -8.50 11.10 -15.19
C HIS A 23 -9.79 11.75 -14.66
N PRO A 24 -11.01 11.22 -14.92
CA PRO A 24 -12.24 11.78 -14.32
C PRO A 24 -12.24 11.74 -12.79
N LEU A 25 -11.54 10.79 -12.17
CA LEU A 25 -11.47 10.68 -10.70
C LEU A 25 -10.68 11.81 -10.04
N ALA A 26 -9.78 12.47 -10.76
CA ALA A 26 -8.99 13.58 -10.21
C ALA A 26 -9.90 14.70 -9.69
N LYS A 27 -10.86 15.13 -10.51
CA LYS A 27 -11.85 16.15 -10.10
C LYS A 27 -12.83 15.62 -9.05
N ILE A 28 -13.31 14.39 -9.19
CA ILE A 28 -14.23 13.78 -8.23
C ILE A 28 -13.59 13.70 -6.84
N GLY A 29 -12.32 13.26 -6.76
CA GLY A 29 -11.60 13.15 -5.50
C GLY A 29 -11.31 14.50 -4.85
N ASP A 30 -11.15 15.57 -5.64
CA ASP A 30 -10.98 16.93 -5.12
C ASP A 30 -12.29 17.53 -4.62
N ASP A 31 -13.39 17.36 -5.36
CA ASP A 31 -14.73 17.88 -5.01
C ASP A 31 -15.38 17.08 -3.86
N SER A 32 -15.11 15.77 -3.76
CA SER A 32 -15.68 14.85 -2.78
C SER A 32 -14.60 13.95 -2.20
N PRO A 33 -13.76 14.48 -1.29
CA PRO A 33 -12.61 13.77 -0.76
C PRO A 33 -12.98 12.56 0.12
N CYS A 34 -11.97 11.83 0.60
CA CYS A 34 -12.15 10.77 1.58
C CYS A 34 -12.92 11.26 2.81
N VAL A 35 -13.75 10.40 3.38
CA VAL A 35 -14.54 10.69 4.58
C VAL A 35 -14.17 9.70 5.68
N TYR A 36 -13.93 10.22 6.89
CA TYR A 36 -13.72 9.41 8.09
C TYR A 36 -14.93 9.51 9.02
N GLU A 37 -15.61 8.40 9.22
CA GLU A 37 -16.78 8.30 10.09
C GLU A 37 -16.76 6.99 10.87
N ASN A 38 -16.93 7.08 12.18
CA ASN A 38 -17.07 5.91 13.07
C ASN A 38 -15.93 4.87 12.93
N GLY A 39 -14.68 5.34 12.76
CA GLY A 39 -13.52 4.47 12.62
C GLY A 39 -13.35 3.84 11.23
N ILE A 40 -14.11 4.30 10.25
CA ILE A 40 -14.07 3.81 8.87
C ILE A 40 -13.70 4.97 7.93
N VAL A 41 -12.74 4.73 7.05
CA VAL A 41 -12.39 5.64 5.96
C VAL A 41 -13.08 5.15 4.69
N ARG A 42 -13.85 6.03 4.06
CA ARG A 42 -14.49 5.81 2.75
C ARG A 42 -13.72 6.57 1.68
N SER A 43 -13.39 5.88 0.61
CA SER A 43 -12.77 6.49 -0.56
C SER A 43 -13.78 7.37 -1.32
N PRO A 44 -13.30 8.31 -2.17
CA PRO A 44 -14.17 9.16 -3.00
C PRO A 44 -15.08 8.34 -3.91
N PRO A 45 -16.22 8.91 -4.35
CA PRO A 45 -17.13 8.24 -5.27
C PRO A 45 -16.41 7.76 -6.55
N GLY A 46 -16.74 6.56 -7.02
CA GLY A 46 -16.17 5.96 -8.24
C GLY A 46 -14.78 5.32 -8.06
N TYR A 47 -14.07 5.56 -6.95
CA TYR A 47 -12.74 4.98 -6.72
C TYR A 47 -12.79 3.46 -6.57
N LYS A 48 -13.81 2.90 -5.93
CA LYS A 48 -13.96 1.44 -5.78
C LYS A 48 -14.09 0.72 -7.10
N GLU A 49 -14.97 1.22 -7.96
CA GLU A 49 -15.24 0.66 -9.29
C GLU A 49 -14.00 0.75 -10.17
N ALA A 50 -13.33 1.91 -10.15
CA ALA A 50 -12.09 2.12 -10.88
C ALA A 50 -10.96 1.22 -10.37
N TYR A 51 -10.80 1.10 -9.05
CA TYR A 51 -9.78 0.24 -8.46
C TYR A 51 -10.05 -1.24 -8.77
N LYS A 52 -11.31 -1.69 -8.67
CA LYS A 52 -11.69 -3.05 -9.07
C LYS A 52 -11.33 -3.34 -10.52
N LYS A 53 -11.63 -2.41 -11.44
CA LYS A 53 -11.24 -2.57 -12.84
C LYS A 53 -9.72 -2.56 -12.99
N PHE A 54 -9.02 -1.68 -12.30
CA PHE A 54 -7.57 -1.56 -12.32
C PHE A 54 -6.87 -2.87 -11.94
N ILE A 55 -7.31 -3.54 -10.87
CA ILE A 55 -6.77 -4.83 -10.44
C ILE A 55 -7.19 -5.98 -11.36
N THR A 56 -8.45 -5.98 -11.85
CA THR A 56 -8.94 -7.01 -12.78
C THR A 56 -8.18 -6.99 -14.11
N ASP A 57 -7.78 -5.82 -14.58
CA ASP A 57 -6.99 -5.66 -15.79
C ASP A 57 -5.48 -5.95 -15.55
N GLY A 58 -5.07 -6.23 -14.31
CA GLY A 58 -3.70 -6.63 -13.95
C GLY A 58 -2.69 -5.48 -13.84
N TRP A 59 -3.14 -4.23 -13.68
CA TRP A 59 -2.23 -3.08 -13.66
C TRP A 59 -1.35 -3.01 -12.40
N THR A 60 -1.74 -3.63 -11.30
CA THR A 60 -0.93 -3.74 -10.07
C THR A 60 0.26 -4.68 -10.20
N SER A 61 0.24 -5.59 -11.17
CA SER A 61 1.17 -6.74 -11.24
C SER A 61 2.23 -6.64 -12.34
N LEU A 62 2.28 -5.52 -13.09
CA LEU A 62 3.09 -5.38 -14.31
C LEU A 62 4.55 -5.81 -14.13
N SER A 63 5.27 -5.27 -13.15
CA SER A 63 6.69 -5.56 -12.91
C SER A 63 6.93 -6.49 -11.72
N CYS A 64 5.88 -7.07 -11.16
CA CYS A 64 6.01 -8.02 -10.06
C CYS A 64 6.49 -9.38 -10.56
N ASP A 65 7.12 -10.14 -9.66
CA ASP A 65 7.69 -11.46 -9.95
C ASP A 65 6.57 -12.47 -10.30
N PRO A 66 6.72 -13.21 -11.41
CA PRO A 66 5.81 -14.29 -11.79
C PRO A 66 5.60 -15.36 -10.71
N LYS A 67 6.60 -15.60 -9.85
CA LYS A 67 6.48 -16.51 -8.69
C LYS A 67 5.28 -16.15 -7.81
N TYR A 68 4.95 -14.87 -7.70
CA TYR A 68 3.85 -14.38 -6.85
C TYR A 68 2.63 -13.89 -7.65
N GLY A 69 2.54 -14.28 -8.94
CA GLY A 69 1.44 -13.91 -9.82
C GLY A 69 1.65 -12.61 -10.61
N GLY A 70 2.86 -12.06 -10.59
CA GLY A 70 3.25 -10.91 -11.39
C GLY A 70 3.41 -11.22 -12.87
N GLN A 71 3.45 -10.16 -13.69
CA GLN A 71 3.62 -10.29 -15.15
C GLN A 71 5.09 -10.29 -15.58
N GLY A 72 6.03 -9.98 -14.67
CA GLY A 72 7.47 -9.99 -14.94
C GLY A 72 7.91 -9.00 -16.02
N MET A 73 7.13 -7.96 -16.28
CA MET A 73 7.50 -6.94 -17.28
C MET A 73 8.70 -6.11 -16.79
N PRO A 74 9.54 -5.62 -17.69
CA PRO A 74 10.63 -4.71 -17.33
C PRO A 74 10.11 -3.49 -16.57
N LYS A 75 10.86 -3.02 -15.56
CA LYS A 75 10.51 -1.84 -14.74
C LYS A 75 10.25 -0.60 -15.60
N THR A 76 10.93 -0.45 -16.73
CA THR A 76 10.70 0.62 -17.70
C THR A 76 9.25 0.69 -18.16
N VAL A 77 8.60 -0.46 -18.40
CA VAL A 77 7.19 -0.50 -18.84
C VAL A 77 6.26 0.00 -17.73
N SER A 78 6.49 -0.39 -16.49
CA SER A 78 5.72 0.11 -15.35
C SER A 78 5.98 1.59 -15.08
N THR A 79 7.21 2.08 -15.29
CA THR A 79 7.55 3.50 -15.10
C THR A 79 6.76 4.41 -16.03
N PHE A 80 6.65 4.07 -17.30
CA PHE A 80 5.80 4.84 -18.24
C PHE A 80 4.32 4.81 -17.84
N PHE A 81 3.84 3.67 -17.35
CA PHE A 81 2.48 3.59 -16.83
C PHE A 81 2.28 4.46 -15.59
N GLU A 82 3.22 4.43 -14.66
CA GLU A 82 3.20 5.25 -13.43
C GLU A 82 3.22 6.76 -13.75
N GLU A 83 3.93 7.18 -14.81
CA GLU A 83 3.91 8.56 -15.31
C GLU A 83 2.52 8.97 -15.82
N MET A 84 1.92 8.15 -16.68
CA MET A 84 0.56 8.37 -17.18
C MET A 84 -0.47 8.43 -16.05
N LEU A 85 -0.35 7.50 -15.09
CA LEU A 85 -1.24 7.41 -13.93
C LEU A 85 -1.11 8.63 -13.01
N SER A 86 0.13 9.12 -12.79
CA SER A 86 0.40 10.35 -12.02
C SER A 86 -0.23 11.57 -12.67
N SER A 87 -0.14 11.67 -14.00
CA SER A 87 -0.72 12.77 -14.78
C SER A 87 -2.25 12.71 -14.79
N ALA A 88 -2.84 11.52 -14.77
CA ALA A 88 -4.29 11.34 -14.78
C ALA A 88 -4.92 11.64 -13.41
N SER A 89 -4.41 11.03 -12.33
CA SER A 89 -4.83 11.27 -10.95
C SER A 89 -3.76 10.80 -9.96
N LEU A 90 -3.02 11.75 -9.39
CA LEU A 90 -2.01 11.43 -8.39
C LEU A 90 -2.64 10.81 -7.12
N SER A 91 -3.78 11.29 -6.67
CA SER A 91 -4.47 10.75 -5.50
C SER A 91 -4.88 9.29 -5.69
N PHE A 92 -5.38 8.91 -6.86
CA PHE A 92 -5.69 7.51 -7.16
C PHE A 92 -4.42 6.64 -7.25
N LYS A 93 -3.37 7.16 -7.90
CA LYS A 93 -2.08 6.44 -8.03
C LYS A 93 -1.50 6.02 -6.69
N LEU A 94 -1.59 6.87 -5.66
CA LEU A 94 -0.98 6.61 -4.35
C LEU A 94 -1.45 5.31 -3.70
N TYR A 95 -2.67 4.83 -3.98
CA TYR A 95 -3.14 3.53 -3.48
C TYR A 95 -2.34 2.34 -4.04
N SER A 96 -1.96 2.38 -5.31
CA SER A 96 -1.16 1.33 -5.95
C SER A 96 0.33 1.52 -5.71
N GLU A 97 0.85 2.75 -5.68
CA GLU A 97 2.27 3.05 -5.52
C GLU A 97 2.80 2.58 -4.17
N LEU A 98 2.08 2.87 -3.08
CA LEU A 98 2.47 2.43 -1.73
C LEU A 98 2.46 0.90 -1.63
N SER A 99 1.51 0.25 -2.31
CA SER A 99 1.43 -1.22 -2.37
C SER A 99 2.64 -1.83 -3.09
N ILE A 100 3.09 -1.24 -4.20
CA ILE A 100 4.31 -1.66 -4.90
C ILE A 100 5.56 -1.40 -4.03
N GLY A 101 5.61 -0.30 -3.29
CA GLY A 101 6.68 -0.03 -2.33
C GLY A 101 6.76 -1.10 -1.24
N ALA A 102 5.62 -1.47 -0.65
CA ALA A 102 5.53 -2.54 0.34
C ALA A 102 5.89 -3.91 -0.25
N TYR A 103 5.40 -4.22 -1.46
CA TYR A 103 5.77 -5.43 -2.21
C TYR A 103 7.29 -5.55 -2.36
N ASN A 104 7.96 -4.52 -2.86
CA ASN A 104 9.41 -4.53 -3.05
C ASN A 104 10.17 -4.72 -1.73
N CYS A 105 9.73 -4.06 -0.66
CA CYS A 105 10.33 -4.21 0.65
C CYS A 105 10.22 -5.66 1.16
N ILE A 106 9.04 -6.25 1.10
CA ILE A 106 8.81 -7.64 1.51
C ILE A 106 9.60 -8.60 0.64
N LEU A 107 9.59 -8.41 -0.68
CA LEU A 107 10.31 -9.27 -1.64
C LEU A 107 11.80 -9.37 -1.34
N HIS A 108 12.44 -8.24 -1.00
CA HIS A 108 13.88 -8.18 -0.83
C HIS A 108 14.36 -8.45 0.60
N HIS A 109 13.51 -8.27 1.62
CA HIS A 109 13.95 -8.27 3.01
C HIS A 109 13.22 -9.27 3.93
N ALA A 110 12.06 -9.79 3.54
CA ALA A 110 11.35 -10.78 4.34
C ALA A 110 11.85 -12.20 4.09
N ASP A 111 11.58 -13.12 5.01
CA ASP A 111 11.75 -14.55 4.81
C ASP A 111 10.71 -15.12 3.82
N ASP A 112 10.96 -16.33 3.35
CA ASP A 112 10.10 -16.95 2.33
C ASP A 112 8.67 -17.23 2.86
N LYS A 113 8.52 -17.55 4.14
CA LYS A 113 7.19 -17.76 4.76
C LYS A 113 6.33 -16.49 4.69
N ILE A 114 6.93 -15.34 4.97
CA ILE A 114 6.27 -14.03 4.87
C ILE A 114 5.99 -13.69 3.40
N LYS A 115 6.95 -13.89 2.50
CA LYS A 115 6.74 -13.63 1.06
C LYS A 115 5.59 -14.44 0.49
N ASP A 116 5.60 -15.74 0.69
CA ASP A 116 4.58 -16.65 0.15
C ASP A 116 3.18 -16.36 0.71
N LYS A 117 3.10 -15.85 1.96
CA LYS A 117 1.85 -15.49 2.62
C LYS A 117 1.26 -14.16 2.14
N PHE A 118 2.09 -13.14 1.92
CA PHE A 118 1.60 -11.76 1.71
C PHE A 118 1.71 -11.29 0.25
N LEU A 119 2.78 -11.67 -0.47
CA LEU A 119 3.03 -11.13 -1.80
C LEU A 119 1.95 -11.48 -2.83
N PRO A 120 1.41 -12.70 -2.91
CA PRO A 120 0.37 -13.01 -3.92
C PRO A 120 -0.83 -12.08 -3.82
N LYS A 121 -1.32 -11.80 -2.62
CA LYS A 121 -2.49 -10.92 -2.40
C LYS A 121 -2.20 -9.45 -2.70
N ILE A 122 -0.96 -8.99 -2.45
CA ILE A 122 -0.52 -7.64 -2.80
C ILE A 122 -0.40 -7.51 -4.33
N VAL A 123 0.17 -8.50 -5.00
CA VAL A 123 0.31 -8.53 -6.47
C VAL A 123 -1.06 -8.56 -7.16
N GLU A 124 -2.01 -9.32 -6.64
CA GLU A 124 -3.41 -9.32 -7.11
C GLU A 124 -4.13 -7.97 -6.89
N GLY A 125 -3.57 -7.08 -6.05
CA GLY A 125 -4.22 -5.84 -5.63
C GLY A 125 -5.39 -6.03 -4.65
N LYS A 126 -5.62 -7.23 -4.15
CA LYS A 126 -6.63 -7.51 -3.12
C LYS A 126 -6.23 -6.97 -1.75
N TRP A 127 -4.93 -6.93 -1.47
CA TRP A 127 -4.36 -6.27 -0.32
C TRP A 127 -3.49 -5.11 -0.77
N SER A 128 -3.55 -4.01 -0.03
CA SER A 128 -2.67 -2.86 -0.24
C SER A 128 -1.54 -2.83 0.78
N GLY A 129 -0.57 -1.98 0.56
CA GLY A 129 0.55 -1.78 1.46
C GLY A 129 0.75 -0.31 1.79
N THR A 130 1.35 -0.03 2.94
CA THR A 130 1.72 1.32 3.38
C THR A 130 3.08 1.34 4.04
N MET A 131 3.67 2.53 4.17
CA MET A 131 4.85 2.78 4.99
C MET A 131 4.48 3.72 6.13
N CYS A 132 4.57 3.23 7.37
CA CYS A 132 4.24 3.97 8.59
C CYS A 132 5.52 4.40 9.30
N LEU A 133 6.00 5.59 8.95
CA LEU A 133 7.28 6.12 9.36
C LEU A 133 7.10 7.29 10.35
N THR A 134 6.37 8.34 9.95
CA THR A 134 6.26 9.62 10.62
C THR A 134 5.44 9.57 11.90
N GLU A 135 5.89 10.28 12.92
CA GLU A 135 5.15 10.54 14.15
C GLU A 135 5.00 12.05 14.34
N SER A 136 4.11 12.50 15.21
CA SER A 136 3.82 13.92 15.40
C SER A 136 5.06 14.78 15.76
N GLN A 137 6.04 14.18 16.44
CA GLN A 137 7.28 14.85 16.83
C GLN A 137 8.44 14.62 15.86
N CYS A 138 8.33 13.76 14.87
CA CYS A 138 9.43 13.45 13.97
C CYS A 138 8.97 12.89 12.62
N GLY A 139 9.63 13.33 11.56
CA GLY A 139 9.47 12.80 10.21
C GLY A 139 10.82 12.72 9.53
N THR A 140 11.58 13.82 9.53
CA THR A 140 12.96 13.88 9.03
C THR A 140 13.94 13.23 10.00
N ASP A 141 13.89 13.57 11.29
CA ASP A 141 14.73 12.95 12.30
C ASP A 141 14.05 11.71 12.90
N LEU A 142 14.18 10.59 12.23
CA LEU A 142 13.63 9.31 12.66
C LEU A 142 14.27 8.77 13.94
N GLY A 143 15.41 9.30 14.36
CA GLY A 143 16.01 8.97 15.65
C GLY A 143 15.08 9.23 16.84
N LEU A 144 14.08 10.09 16.66
CA LEU A 144 13.13 10.52 17.69
C LEU A 144 11.84 9.68 17.75
N ILE A 145 11.66 8.66 16.91
CA ILE A 145 10.43 7.84 16.95
C ILE A 145 10.23 7.20 18.33
N LYS A 146 8.98 7.17 18.78
CA LYS A 146 8.55 6.65 20.08
C LYS A 146 7.78 5.34 20.00
N THR A 147 7.29 4.96 18.84
CA THR A 147 6.62 3.66 18.64
C THR A 147 7.52 2.54 19.11
N LYS A 148 6.99 1.68 19.99
CA LYS A 148 7.70 0.56 20.61
C LYS A 148 7.18 -0.76 20.09
N ALA A 149 8.07 -1.75 20.00
CA ALA A 149 7.76 -3.13 19.68
C ALA A 149 8.28 -4.05 20.79
N ILE A 150 7.37 -4.72 21.49
CA ILE A 150 7.69 -5.66 22.56
C ILE A 150 7.56 -7.08 22.01
N LYS A 151 8.62 -7.88 22.16
CA LYS A 151 8.63 -9.27 21.70
C LYS A 151 7.71 -10.13 22.58
N ASN A 152 6.86 -10.92 21.94
CA ASN A 152 5.98 -11.91 22.57
C ASN A 152 6.67 -13.28 22.67
N SER A 153 6.09 -14.19 23.48
CA SER A 153 6.61 -15.55 23.67
C SER A 153 6.57 -16.42 22.41
N ASP A 154 5.65 -16.13 21.48
CA ASP A 154 5.49 -16.83 20.18
C ASP A 154 6.41 -16.30 19.08
N GLY A 155 7.27 -15.32 19.39
CA GLY A 155 8.18 -14.69 18.44
C GLY A 155 7.59 -13.51 17.67
N SER A 156 6.29 -13.23 17.79
CA SER A 156 5.64 -12.02 17.28
C SER A 156 6.00 -10.80 18.13
N PHE A 157 5.51 -9.63 17.72
CA PHE A 157 5.72 -8.37 18.46
C PHE A 157 4.41 -7.63 18.66
N SER A 158 4.22 -7.11 19.88
CA SER A 158 3.15 -6.14 20.18
C SER A 158 3.69 -4.73 19.99
N LEU A 159 3.08 -3.97 19.07
CA LEU A 159 3.45 -2.60 18.77
C LEU A 159 2.52 -1.62 19.50
N THR A 160 3.10 -0.56 20.04
CA THR A 160 2.36 0.54 20.67
C THR A 160 2.95 1.88 20.24
N GLY A 161 2.10 2.73 19.66
CA GLY A 161 2.48 4.06 19.16
C GLY A 161 1.44 4.63 18.22
N GLN A 162 1.72 5.83 17.73
CA GLN A 162 0.87 6.53 16.77
C GLN A 162 1.72 7.06 15.63
N LYS A 163 1.25 6.86 14.42
CA LYS A 163 1.84 7.37 13.19
C LYS A 163 0.92 8.43 12.59
N ILE A 164 1.49 9.39 11.87
CA ILE A 164 0.75 10.48 11.22
C ILE A 164 1.20 10.64 9.76
N PHE A 165 0.35 11.21 8.93
CA PHE A 165 0.61 11.42 7.50
C PHE A 165 0.89 10.13 6.72
N ILE A 166 0.15 9.08 7.02
CA ILE A 166 0.31 7.80 6.36
C ILE A 166 -0.52 7.77 5.09
N THR A 167 0.14 7.90 3.97
CA THR A 167 -0.48 7.85 2.64
C THR A 167 -1.21 6.52 2.46
N SER A 168 -2.48 6.58 2.07
CA SER A 168 -3.37 5.41 1.95
C SER A 168 -3.41 4.54 3.22
N GLY A 169 -3.24 5.17 4.39
CA GLY A 169 -3.15 4.49 5.69
C GLY A 169 -4.40 3.74 6.09
N ASP A 170 -5.57 4.20 5.66
CA ASP A 170 -6.83 3.46 5.72
C ASP A 170 -7.71 3.81 4.53
N HIS A 171 -8.48 2.83 4.06
CA HIS A 171 -9.42 2.97 2.96
C HIS A 171 -10.29 1.71 2.83
N ASP A 172 -11.26 1.76 1.95
CA ASP A 172 -12.23 0.69 1.70
C ASP A 172 -12.10 0.05 0.29
N LEU A 173 -10.92 0.19 -0.35
CA LEU A 173 -10.67 -0.34 -1.70
C LEU A 173 -10.20 -1.80 -1.70
N THR A 174 -9.60 -2.27 -0.60
CA THR A 174 -8.99 -3.60 -0.50
C THR A 174 -9.49 -4.38 0.71
N GLU A 175 -9.34 -5.70 0.67
CA GLU A 175 -9.75 -6.61 1.75
C GLU A 175 -8.87 -6.45 3.01
N ASN A 176 -7.60 -6.11 2.83
CA ASN A 176 -6.65 -5.89 3.91
C ASN A 176 -5.63 -4.81 3.54
N ILE A 177 -5.01 -4.20 4.53
CA ILE A 177 -3.90 -3.25 4.37
C ILE A 177 -2.72 -3.78 5.17
N ILE A 178 -1.56 -3.89 4.54
CA ILE A 178 -0.33 -4.38 5.15
C ILE A 178 0.56 -3.17 5.44
N HIS A 179 0.62 -2.79 6.70
CA HIS A 179 1.42 -1.67 7.17
C HIS A 179 2.85 -2.11 7.44
N LEU A 180 3.82 -1.45 6.82
CA LEU A 180 5.23 -1.54 7.19
C LEU A 180 5.53 -0.46 8.22
N VAL A 181 5.72 -0.84 9.48
CA VAL A 181 5.77 0.08 10.62
C VAL A 181 7.17 0.16 11.19
N LEU A 182 7.75 1.37 11.25
CA LEU A 182 9.00 1.62 11.97
C LEU A 182 8.74 1.73 13.48
N ALA A 183 9.46 0.93 14.26
CA ALA A 183 9.39 0.94 15.73
C ALA A 183 10.74 0.61 16.35
N LYS A 184 10.89 0.87 17.66
CA LYS A 184 12.08 0.53 18.45
C LYS A 184 11.78 -0.63 19.41
N ILE A 185 12.69 -1.59 19.44
CA ILE A 185 12.69 -2.64 20.46
C ILE A 185 13.37 -2.09 21.72
N PRO A 186 12.86 -2.31 22.95
CA PRO A 186 13.53 -1.92 24.18
C PRO A 186 14.96 -2.47 24.24
N GLY A 187 15.91 -1.61 24.62
CA GLY A 187 17.33 -1.95 24.67
C GLY A 187 18.09 -1.85 23.33
N ALA A 188 17.40 -1.53 22.24
CA ALA A 188 18.06 -1.28 20.95
C ALA A 188 18.95 -0.01 21.01
N PRO A 189 19.95 0.12 20.13
CA PRO A 189 20.81 1.30 20.07
C PRO A 189 20.03 2.61 19.95
N ALA A 190 20.60 3.71 20.44
CA ALA A 190 20.02 5.03 20.28
C ALA A 190 20.02 5.49 18.81
N GLY A 191 19.14 6.45 18.49
CA GLY A 191 19.04 7.03 17.15
C GLY A 191 18.42 6.07 16.13
N THR A 192 18.80 6.23 14.86
CA THR A 192 18.25 5.47 13.73
C THR A 192 18.74 4.02 13.69
N LYS A 193 19.90 3.72 14.29
CA LYS A 193 20.45 2.34 14.36
C LYS A 193 19.59 1.38 15.19
N GLY A 194 18.73 1.90 16.06
CA GLY A 194 17.82 1.09 16.89
C GLY A 194 16.42 0.90 16.28
N ILE A 195 16.20 1.35 15.06
CA ILE A 195 14.91 1.21 14.39
C ILE A 195 14.83 -0.15 13.70
N SER A 196 13.70 -0.81 13.87
CA SER A 196 13.34 -2.03 13.15
C SER A 196 12.05 -1.82 12.36
N LEU A 197 11.85 -2.61 11.31
CA LEU A 197 10.66 -2.60 10.48
C LEU A 197 9.78 -3.81 10.82
N PHE A 198 8.48 -3.56 10.99
CA PHE A 198 7.50 -4.57 11.34
C PHE A 198 6.38 -4.61 10.30
N LEU A 199 5.96 -5.81 9.93
CA LEU A 199 4.80 -6.05 9.10
C LEU A 199 3.58 -6.17 10.00
N VAL A 200 2.62 -5.26 9.84
CA VAL A 200 1.42 -5.16 10.68
C VAL A 200 0.18 -5.13 9.78
N PRO A 201 -0.56 -6.23 9.64
CA PRO A 201 -1.79 -6.23 8.87
C PRO A 201 -2.93 -5.51 9.62
N LYS A 202 -3.80 -4.82 8.90
CA LYS A 202 -5.02 -4.20 9.45
C LYS A 202 -5.99 -5.25 10.01
N PHE A 203 -6.11 -6.36 9.31
CA PHE A 203 -6.80 -7.58 9.76
C PHE A 203 -5.79 -8.71 9.89
N ASN A 204 -5.86 -9.45 10.97
CA ASN A 204 -4.99 -10.59 11.21
C ASN A 204 -5.07 -11.57 10.04
N VAL A 205 -3.96 -12.23 9.75
CA VAL A 205 -3.86 -13.22 8.67
C VAL A 205 -3.37 -14.52 9.28
N ASP A 206 -4.15 -15.58 9.16
CA ASP A 206 -3.77 -16.89 9.68
C ASP A 206 -2.66 -17.56 8.86
N GLU A 207 -2.29 -18.78 9.23
CA GLU A 207 -1.22 -19.51 8.53
C GLU A 207 -1.60 -19.92 7.11
N SER A 208 -2.89 -20.04 6.80
CA SER A 208 -3.39 -20.33 5.45
C SER A 208 -3.44 -19.10 4.54
N GLY A 209 -3.20 -17.90 5.08
CA GLY A 209 -3.36 -16.63 4.36
C GLY A 209 -4.79 -16.09 4.36
N ALA A 210 -5.70 -16.67 5.17
CA ALA A 210 -7.06 -16.17 5.29
C ALA A 210 -7.13 -14.95 6.21
N VAL A 211 -7.98 -13.99 5.86
CA VAL A 211 -8.23 -12.77 6.63
C VAL A 211 -9.11 -13.10 7.83
N GLY A 212 -8.64 -12.78 9.01
CA GLY A 212 -9.31 -13.02 10.28
C GLY A 212 -9.88 -11.75 10.93
N SER A 213 -9.83 -11.69 12.26
CA SER A 213 -10.30 -10.55 13.05
C SER A 213 -9.49 -9.29 12.81
N ARG A 214 -10.11 -8.12 13.07
CA ARG A 214 -9.38 -6.84 13.04
C ARG A 214 -8.23 -6.87 14.05
N ASN A 215 -7.06 -6.45 13.59
CA ASN A 215 -5.90 -6.23 14.47
C ASN A 215 -6.07 -4.92 15.26
N GLY A 216 -5.22 -4.67 16.26
CA GLY A 216 -5.21 -3.44 17.08
C GLY A 216 -4.83 -2.16 16.32
N VAL A 217 -5.04 -2.11 15.02
CA VAL A 217 -4.77 -0.95 14.16
C VAL A 217 -6.06 -0.15 13.98
N SER A 218 -6.03 1.14 14.34
CA SER A 218 -7.17 2.04 14.18
C SER A 218 -6.75 3.38 13.57
N THR A 219 -7.60 3.93 12.72
CA THR A 219 -7.49 5.28 12.20
C THR A 219 -8.14 6.24 13.22
N LEU A 220 -7.45 7.32 13.53
CA LEU A 220 -7.97 8.35 14.46
C LEU A 220 -8.55 9.54 13.70
N SER A 221 -7.96 9.90 12.57
CA SER A 221 -8.36 11.01 11.72
C SER A 221 -7.82 10.84 10.31
N ILE A 222 -8.32 11.63 9.38
CA ILE A 222 -7.70 11.88 8.08
C ILE A 222 -7.16 13.31 8.06
N GLU A 223 -6.00 13.48 7.45
CA GLU A 223 -5.32 14.76 7.40
C GLU A 223 -5.77 15.57 6.19
N THR A 224 -5.95 16.88 6.40
CA THR A 224 -6.19 17.81 5.29
C THR A 224 -4.86 18.26 4.73
N LYS A 225 -4.58 17.88 3.50
CA LYS A 225 -3.36 18.22 2.79
C LYS A 225 -3.63 19.12 1.60
N MET A 226 -2.65 19.95 1.25
CA MET A 226 -2.72 20.81 0.07
C MET A 226 -2.54 19.97 -1.20
N GLY A 227 -3.52 20.04 -2.11
CA GLY A 227 -3.47 19.43 -3.45
C GLY A 227 -3.85 17.94 -3.54
N ILE A 228 -3.87 17.20 -2.44
CA ILE A 228 -4.34 15.80 -2.38
C ILE A 228 -5.22 15.66 -1.15
N LYS A 229 -6.49 15.37 -1.35
CA LYS A 229 -7.52 15.31 -0.31
C LYS A 229 -8.05 13.90 -0.13
#